data_03500ee174694465706b59efb69a3b8b
#
_entry.id   03500ee174694465706b59efb69a3b8b
#
_cell.length_a   1.000
_cell.length_b   1.000
_cell.length_c   1.000
_cell.angle_alpha   90.00
_cell.angle_beta   90.00
_cell.angle_gamma   90.00
#
_symmetry.space_group_name_H-M   'P 1'
#
loop_
_entity.id
_entity.type
_entity.pdbx_description
1 polymer ?
#
loop_
_entity_poly.entity_id
_entity_poly.type
_entity_poly.pdbx_seq_one_letter_code
_entity_poly.pdbx_strand_id
1 'polypeptide(L)'
;MKHLKTYGLFESRTGLTKGQENFLNKYTEGTWTYNPATGLVDVEGGFNCSYEKLKDLKGVRFGKVSGSFKCHNNQLTSLEGAPQKVGGDFLCQRNNLTSLEGAPQKVGGSFDCARNKLTSLKGAPQELDGAFWCDAFEIWGDRFARTNTEWNLKGWLKVLREGSPEAQKLILTIFSAEELNKEISKDPAGMAMKLKVVWNDENFKEIRTKLVWPKGYEEEADLVGDLDDVGF
;
A
#
# COMPACT_ATOMS: atom_id res chain seq x y z
N MET A 1 -47.50 -33.58 -16.01
CA MET A 1 -46.76 -33.13 -14.80
C MET A 1 -45.34 -32.90 -15.15
N LYS A 2 -44.90 -31.63 -15.25
CA LYS A 2 -43.51 -31.26 -15.56
C LYS A 2 -42.74 -31.27 -14.25
N HIS A 3 -41.71 -32.12 -14.15
CA HIS A 3 -40.75 -32.11 -13.05
C HIS A 3 -39.97 -30.80 -13.08
N LEU A 4 -40.27 -29.89 -12.18
CA LEU A 4 -39.38 -28.81 -11.79
C LEU A 4 -38.17 -29.43 -11.09
N LYS A 5 -37.04 -29.46 -11.79
CA LYS A 5 -35.72 -29.70 -11.13
C LYS A 5 -35.43 -28.47 -10.29
N THR A 6 -35.66 -28.57 -8.99
CA THR A 6 -35.15 -27.62 -8.00
C THR A 6 -33.62 -27.75 -8.02
N TYR A 7 -32.96 -26.80 -8.66
CA TYR A 7 -31.53 -26.60 -8.42
C TYR A 7 -31.41 -26.07 -7.00
N GLY A 8 -31.17 -26.97 -6.07
CA GLY A 8 -30.76 -26.60 -4.72
C GLY A 8 -29.53 -25.76 -4.81
N LEU A 9 -29.63 -24.49 -4.53
CA LEU A 9 -28.51 -23.68 -4.11
C LEU A 9 -27.92 -24.38 -2.87
N PHE A 10 -26.83 -25.10 -3.07
CA PHE A 10 -26.00 -25.60 -1.97
C PHE A 10 -25.37 -24.36 -1.35
N GLU A 11 -26.05 -23.74 -0.41
CA GLU A 11 -25.43 -22.77 0.48
C GLU A 11 -24.32 -23.51 1.20
N SER A 12 -23.06 -23.13 0.94
CA SER A 12 -21.94 -23.69 1.65
C SER A 12 -22.13 -23.39 3.15
N ARG A 13 -21.77 -24.33 4.03
CA ARG A 13 -21.81 -24.13 5.49
C ARG A 13 -20.96 -22.92 5.95
N THR A 14 -20.13 -22.37 5.08
CA THR A 14 -19.25 -21.25 5.33
C THR A 14 -19.83 -19.90 4.90
N GLY A 15 -20.90 -19.83 4.11
CA GLY A 15 -21.38 -18.58 3.50
C GLY A 15 -20.53 -18.12 2.29
N LEU A 16 -19.48 -18.88 1.92
CA LEU A 16 -18.72 -18.69 0.69
C LEU A 16 -19.34 -19.45 -0.47
N THR A 17 -19.17 -18.96 -1.68
CA THR A 17 -19.53 -19.70 -2.88
C THR A 17 -18.57 -20.89 -3.09
N LYS A 18 -19.02 -21.91 -3.80
CA LYS A 18 -18.17 -23.06 -4.16
C LYS A 18 -16.91 -22.64 -4.93
N GLY A 19 -17.01 -21.59 -5.75
CA GLY A 19 -15.89 -21.01 -6.48
C GLY A 19 -14.83 -20.41 -5.55
N GLN A 20 -15.28 -19.71 -4.51
CA GLN A 20 -14.39 -19.13 -3.49
C GLN A 20 -13.71 -20.22 -2.65
N GLU A 21 -14.46 -21.24 -2.22
CA GLU A 21 -13.87 -22.38 -1.50
C GLU A 21 -12.82 -23.11 -2.35
N ASN A 22 -13.10 -23.36 -3.62
CA ASN A 22 -12.15 -23.99 -4.53
C ASN A 22 -10.89 -23.12 -4.72
N PHE A 23 -11.05 -21.79 -4.82
CA PHE A 23 -9.95 -20.85 -4.90
C PHE A 23 -9.09 -20.88 -3.64
N LEU A 24 -9.70 -20.84 -2.46
CA LEU A 24 -9.01 -20.94 -1.19
C LEU A 24 -8.28 -22.28 -1.04
N ASN A 25 -8.95 -23.40 -1.31
CA ASN A 25 -8.38 -24.73 -1.20
C ASN A 25 -7.19 -24.94 -2.16
N LYS A 26 -7.23 -24.31 -3.35
CA LYS A 26 -6.17 -24.46 -4.36
C LYS A 26 -4.89 -23.71 -3.98
N TYR A 27 -5.02 -22.53 -3.36
CA TYR A 27 -3.90 -21.60 -3.24
C TYR A 27 -3.42 -21.36 -1.79
N THR A 28 -4.10 -21.91 -0.80
CA THR A 28 -3.64 -21.85 0.59
C THR A 28 -2.54 -22.87 0.85
N GLU A 29 -1.39 -22.37 1.33
CA GLU A 29 -0.27 -23.17 1.81
C GLU A 29 -0.43 -23.33 3.33
N GLY A 30 -1.38 -24.16 3.79
CA GLY A 30 -1.75 -24.34 5.18
C GLY A 30 -3.25 -24.56 5.37
N THR A 31 -3.86 -23.85 6.30
CA THR A 31 -5.30 -23.91 6.57
C THR A 31 -5.96 -22.55 6.48
N TRP A 32 -7.26 -22.53 6.19
CA TRP A 32 -8.03 -21.29 6.20
C TRP A 32 -9.32 -21.46 7.01
N THR A 33 -9.79 -20.36 7.56
CA THR A 33 -11.04 -20.28 8.31
C THR A 33 -11.85 -19.08 7.83
N TYR A 34 -13.16 -19.24 7.75
CA TYR A 34 -14.08 -18.18 7.41
C TYR A 34 -14.83 -17.70 8.66
N ASN A 35 -14.85 -16.42 8.89
CA ASN A 35 -15.62 -15.80 9.96
C ASN A 35 -16.94 -15.23 9.40
N PRO A 36 -18.10 -15.85 9.65
CA PRO A 36 -19.38 -15.41 9.10
C PRO A 36 -19.85 -14.04 9.66
N ALA A 37 -19.37 -13.63 10.84
CA ALA A 37 -19.74 -12.34 11.42
C ALA A 37 -19.05 -11.16 10.71
N THR A 38 -17.85 -11.36 10.17
CA THR A 38 -17.07 -10.31 9.48
C THR A 38 -17.03 -10.51 7.96
N GLY A 39 -17.35 -11.72 7.48
CA GLY A 39 -17.19 -12.12 6.09
C GLY A 39 -15.72 -12.25 5.65
N LEU A 40 -14.78 -12.35 6.60
CA LEU A 40 -13.36 -12.43 6.33
C LEU A 40 -12.85 -13.88 6.38
N VAL A 41 -11.81 -14.13 5.58
CA VAL A 41 -11.06 -15.38 5.57
C VAL A 41 -9.69 -15.13 6.19
N ASP A 42 -9.37 -15.86 7.24
CA ASP A 42 -8.03 -15.90 7.81
C ASP A 42 -7.29 -17.15 7.33
N VAL A 43 -5.98 -17.01 7.08
CA VAL A 43 -5.10 -18.09 6.60
C VAL A 43 -3.97 -18.31 7.62
N GLU A 44 -3.85 -19.53 8.13
CA GLU A 44 -2.68 -19.98 8.85
C GLU A 44 -1.74 -20.68 7.88
N GLY A 45 -0.60 -20.01 7.59
CA GLY A 45 0.34 -20.35 6.55
C GLY A 45 0.35 -19.30 5.44
N GLY A 46 0.83 -19.66 4.26
CA GLY A 46 0.89 -18.79 3.09
C GLY A 46 -0.34 -18.88 2.19
N PHE A 47 -0.48 -17.90 1.32
CA PHE A 47 -1.43 -17.93 0.21
C PHE A 47 -0.72 -17.56 -1.08
N ASN A 48 -0.79 -18.42 -2.12
CA ASN A 48 -0.03 -18.23 -3.34
C ASN A 48 -0.88 -18.46 -4.59
N CYS A 49 -1.42 -17.38 -5.16
CA CYS A 49 -2.17 -17.41 -6.42
C CYS A 49 -1.41 -16.73 -7.58
N SER A 50 -0.07 -16.82 -7.58
CA SER A 50 0.79 -16.22 -8.62
C SER A 50 0.63 -16.93 -9.96
N TYR A 51 0.87 -16.18 -11.07
CA TYR A 51 0.89 -16.72 -12.45
C TYR A 51 -0.44 -17.29 -12.98
N GLU A 52 -1.57 -16.94 -12.41
CA GLU A 52 -2.90 -17.50 -12.72
C GLU A 52 -3.75 -16.62 -13.65
N LYS A 53 -3.19 -15.52 -14.17
CA LYS A 53 -3.91 -14.52 -15.00
C LYS A 53 -5.18 -13.97 -14.35
N LEU A 54 -5.20 -13.89 -13.02
CA LEU A 54 -6.32 -13.39 -12.24
C LEU A 54 -6.52 -11.90 -12.49
N LYS A 55 -7.78 -11.48 -12.62
CA LYS A 55 -8.19 -10.07 -12.70
C LYS A 55 -8.62 -9.50 -11.35
N ASP A 56 -9.01 -10.38 -10.43
CA ASP A 56 -9.46 -10.09 -9.07
C ASP A 56 -9.19 -11.28 -8.13
N LEU A 57 -9.42 -11.12 -6.85
CA LEU A 57 -9.29 -12.16 -5.83
C LEU A 57 -10.56 -13.00 -5.65
N LYS A 58 -11.38 -13.13 -6.70
CA LYS A 58 -12.61 -13.94 -6.75
C LYS A 58 -13.67 -13.54 -5.72
N GLY A 59 -13.67 -12.28 -5.29
CA GLY A 59 -14.57 -11.77 -4.26
C GLY A 59 -14.29 -12.33 -2.87
N VAL A 60 -13.17 -13.03 -2.66
CA VAL A 60 -12.71 -13.40 -1.32
C VAL A 60 -12.21 -12.15 -0.61
N ARG A 61 -12.56 -12.00 0.65
CA ARG A 61 -12.08 -10.93 1.53
C ARG A 61 -11.21 -11.56 2.62
N PHE A 62 -9.90 -11.31 2.53
CA PHE A 62 -8.97 -11.84 3.51
C PHE A 62 -8.88 -10.91 4.73
N GLY A 63 -8.79 -11.49 5.94
CA GLY A 63 -8.48 -10.80 7.18
C GLY A 63 -6.98 -10.81 7.46
N LYS A 64 -6.47 -11.94 7.94
CA LYS A 64 -5.06 -12.15 8.25
C LYS A 64 -4.50 -13.33 7.45
N VAL A 65 -3.25 -13.20 7.00
CA VAL A 65 -2.44 -14.32 6.47
C VAL A 65 -1.17 -14.38 7.33
N SER A 66 -0.95 -15.50 8.03
CA SER A 66 0.17 -15.60 8.99
C SER A 66 1.52 -15.77 8.30
N GLY A 67 1.55 -16.33 7.09
CA GLY A 67 2.71 -16.42 6.22
C GLY A 67 2.74 -15.33 5.15
N SER A 68 3.32 -15.62 3.98
CA SER A 68 3.38 -14.70 2.83
C SER A 68 2.11 -14.77 2.00
N PHE A 69 1.71 -13.61 1.43
CA PHE A 69 0.65 -13.51 0.43
C PHE A 69 1.24 -13.17 -0.94
N LYS A 70 1.13 -14.10 -1.89
CA LYS A 70 1.73 -13.99 -3.22
C LYS A 70 0.64 -13.96 -4.28
N CYS A 71 0.44 -12.80 -4.92
CA CYS A 71 -0.50 -12.60 -6.03
C CYS A 71 0.17 -11.97 -7.26
N HIS A 72 1.50 -12.05 -7.35
CA HIS A 72 2.29 -11.48 -8.43
C HIS A 72 2.10 -12.20 -9.78
N ASN A 73 2.52 -11.56 -10.89
CA ASN A 73 2.37 -12.10 -12.25
C ASN A 73 0.92 -12.48 -12.60
N ASN A 74 0.00 -11.54 -12.34
CA ASN A 74 -1.41 -11.66 -12.67
C ASN A 74 -1.86 -10.45 -13.52
N GLN A 75 -3.16 -10.20 -13.58
CA GLN A 75 -3.76 -9.07 -14.29
C GLN A 75 -4.62 -8.21 -13.34
N LEU A 76 -4.27 -8.20 -12.03
CA LEU A 76 -5.02 -7.48 -11.02
C LEU A 76 -5.00 -5.97 -11.30
N THR A 77 -6.16 -5.35 -11.24
CA THR A 77 -6.32 -3.88 -11.34
C THR A 77 -6.59 -3.22 -9.99
N SER A 78 -6.89 -4.03 -8.96
CA SER A 78 -7.18 -3.62 -7.59
C SER A 78 -6.67 -4.67 -6.61
N LEU A 79 -6.40 -4.26 -5.37
CA LEU A 79 -6.11 -5.13 -4.23
C LEU A 79 -7.33 -5.31 -3.33
N GLU A 80 -8.54 -5.04 -3.84
CA GLU A 80 -9.78 -5.29 -3.11
C GLU A 80 -9.86 -6.75 -2.66
N GLY A 81 -10.15 -6.94 -1.37
CA GLY A 81 -10.18 -8.26 -0.75
C GLY A 81 -8.83 -8.79 -0.27
N ALA A 82 -7.71 -8.13 -0.57
CA ALA A 82 -6.41 -8.54 -0.04
C ALA A 82 -6.38 -8.49 1.50
N PRO A 83 -5.47 -9.26 2.15
CA PRO A 83 -5.42 -9.35 3.59
C PRO A 83 -5.09 -8.01 4.26
N GLN A 84 -5.70 -7.74 5.42
CA GLN A 84 -5.41 -6.55 6.21
C GLN A 84 -4.03 -6.63 6.90
N LYS A 85 -3.60 -7.86 7.21
CA LYS A 85 -2.31 -8.15 7.87
C LYS A 85 -1.66 -9.37 7.23
N VAL A 86 -0.35 -9.28 6.98
CA VAL A 86 0.48 -10.36 6.43
C VAL A 86 1.69 -10.54 7.34
N GLY A 87 1.92 -11.77 7.81
CA GLY A 87 3.05 -12.06 8.71
C GLY A 87 4.39 -12.23 7.98
N GLY A 88 4.36 -12.62 6.70
CA GLY A 88 5.52 -12.70 5.81
C GLY A 88 5.50 -11.61 4.74
N ASP A 89 5.95 -11.94 3.52
CA ASP A 89 5.99 -11.01 2.39
C ASP A 89 4.61 -10.80 1.75
N PHE A 90 4.37 -9.59 1.25
CA PHE A 90 3.26 -9.30 0.36
C PHE A 90 3.79 -9.00 -1.05
N LEU A 91 3.54 -9.91 -1.99
CA LEU A 91 4.10 -9.85 -3.34
C LEU A 91 2.99 -9.64 -4.37
N CYS A 92 2.83 -8.42 -4.87
CA CYS A 92 1.84 -8.04 -5.88
C CYS A 92 2.46 -7.44 -7.16
N GLN A 93 3.78 -7.64 -7.35
CA GLN A 93 4.48 -7.16 -8.53
C GLN A 93 3.97 -7.79 -9.83
N ARG A 94 4.21 -7.10 -10.97
CA ARG A 94 3.77 -7.56 -12.31
C ARG A 94 2.26 -7.80 -12.38
N ASN A 95 1.51 -6.74 -12.10
CA ASN A 95 0.07 -6.65 -12.25
C ASN A 95 -0.31 -5.37 -13.03
N ASN A 96 -1.56 -4.93 -12.97
CA ASN A 96 -2.04 -3.70 -13.60
C ASN A 96 -2.57 -2.69 -12.57
N LEU A 97 -2.00 -2.69 -11.36
CA LEU A 97 -2.43 -1.80 -10.28
C LEU A 97 -2.11 -0.34 -10.60
N THR A 98 -3.03 0.57 -10.33
CA THR A 98 -2.83 2.03 -10.46
C THR A 98 -2.67 2.72 -9.10
N SER A 99 -3.09 2.07 -8.02
CA SER A 99 -2.91 2.49 -6.63
C SER A 99 -2.70 1.27 -5.74
N LEU A 100 -2.36 1.49 -4.46
CA LEU A 100 -2.22 0.44 -3.45
C LEU A 100 -3.42 0.37 -2.51
N GLU A 101 -4.55 1.00 -2.87
CA GLU A 101 -5.77 0.90 -2.07
C GLU A 101 -6.21 -0.56 -1.94
N GLY A 102 -6.52 -0.97 -0.72
CA GLY A 102 -6.82 -2.36 -0.37
C GLY A 102 -5.58 -3.20 0.01
N ALA A 103 -4.37 -2.67 -0.08
CA ALA A 103 -3.17 -3.38 0.41
C ALA A 103 -3.17 -3.56 1.93
N PRO A 104 -2.41 -4.56 2.46
CA PRO A 104 -2.27 -4.76 3.89
C PRO A 104 -1.69 -3.53 4.58
N GLN A 105 -2.25 -3.19 5.75
CA GLN A 105 -1.74 -2.11 6.59
C GLN A 105 -0.48 -2.52 7.36
N LYS A 106 -0.31 -3.83 7.62
CA LYS A 106 0.85 -4.38 8.30
C LYS A 106 1.42 -5.58 7.53
N VAL A 107 2.74 -5.55 7.27
CA VAL A 107 3.50 -6.58 6.57
C VAL A 107 4.76 -6.89 7.36
N GLY A 108 4.90 -8.13 7.84
CA GLY A 108 6.04 -8.58 8.64
C GLY A 108 7.27 -8.99 7.81
N GLY A 109 7.17 -8.95 6.50
CA GLY A 109 8.25 -9.18 5.55
C GLY A 109 8.36 -8.01 4.57
N SER A 110 8.74 -8.31 3.33
CA SER A 110 8.86 -7.31 2.25
C SER A 110 7.52 -7.08 1.54
N PHE A 111 7.35 -5.87 1.01
CA PHE A 111 6.24 -5.49 0.15
C PHE A 111 6.77 -5.18 -1.25
N ASP A 112 6.37 -5.97 -2.24
CA ASP A 112 6.80 -5.78 -3.63
C ASP A 112 5.60 -5.46 -4.53
N CYS A 113 5.56 -4.23 -5.02
CA CYS A 113 4.57 -3.75 -5.99
C CYS A 113 5.21 -3.28 -7.31
N ALA A 114 6.46 -3.65 -7.59
CA ALA A 114 7.15 -3.28 -8.82
C ALA A 114 6.43 -3.81 -10.08
N ARG A 115 6.68 -3.17 -11.21
CA ARG A 115 6.10 -3.56 -12.51
C ARG A 115 4.57 -3.58 -12.50
N ASN A 116 4.01 -2.49 -11.98
CA ASN A 116 2.60 -2.14 -12.05
C ASN A 116 2.42 -0.86 -12.89
N LYS A 117 1.26 -0.24 -12.82
CA LYS A 117 0.93 1.03 -13.49
C LYS A 117 0.63 2.11 -12.44
N LEU A 118 1.39 2.10 -11.32
CA LEU A 118 1.09 2.96 -10.18
C LEU A 118 1.23 4.43 -10.54
N THR A 119 0.19 5.17 -10.29
CA THR A 119 0.16 6.65 -10.31
C THR A 119 0.00 7.22 -8.91
N SER A 120 -0.25 6.34 -7.91
CA SER A 120 -0.41 6.69 -6.51
C SER A 120 0.04 5.53 -5.63
N LEU A 121 0.70 5.86 -4.50
CA LEU A 121 1.03 4.92 -3.42
C LEU A 121 -0.02 4.96 -2.31
N LYS A 122 -1.18 5.60 -2.53
CA LYS A 122 -2.29 5.58 -1.58
C LYS A 122 -2.66 4.15 -1.25
N GLY A 123 -2.76 3.85 0.05
CA GLY A 123 -2.98 2.49 0.55
C GLY A 123 -1.71 1.69 0.83
N ALA A 124 -0.51 2.26 0.63
CA ALA A 124 0.74 1.61 1.04
C ALA A 124 0.69 1.19 2.53
N PRO A 125 1.39 0.10 2.93
CA PRO A 125 1.38 -0.36 4.31
C PRO A 125 1.89 0.70 5.27
N GLN A 126 1.29 0.77 6.46
CA GLN A 126 1.72 1.68 7.53
C GLN A 126 2.85 1.07 8.36
N GLU A 127 2.86 -0.28 8.48
CA GLU A 127 3.89 -1.02 9.18
C GLU A 127 4.51 -2.04 8.23
N LEU A 128 5.84 -2.01 8.09
CA LEU A 128 6.59 -2.89 7.22
C LEU A 128 7.93 -3.24 7.86
N ASP A 129 8.18 -4.54 8.08
CA ASP A 129 9.41 -4.99 8.71
C ASP A 129 10.54 -5.27 7.69
N GLY A 130 10.19 -5.46 6.41
CA GLY A 130 11.12 -5.72 5.31
C GLY A 130 11.29 -4.56 4.34
N ALA A 131 11.66 -4.88 3.09
CA ALA A 131 11.88 -3.91 2.03
C ALA A 131 10.57 -3.53 1.31
N PHE A 132 10.49 -2.28 0.85
CA PHE A 132 9.46 -1.81 -0.07
C PHE A 132 10.02 -1.69 -1.49
N TRP A 133 9.42 -2.38 -2.44
CA TRP A 133 9.85 -2.40 -3.83
C TRP A 133 8.76 -1.81 -4.73
N CYS A 134 9.08 -0.76 -5.47
CA CYS A 134 8.26 -0.29 -6.58
C CYS A 134 9.17 0.22 -7.71
N ASP A 135 8.65 0.39 -8.92
CA ASP A 135 9.46 0.76 -10.09
C ASP A 135 10.23 2.06 -9.92
N ALA A 136 9.64 3.03 -9.23
CA ALA A 136 10.28 4.32 -8.94
C ALA A 136 11.43 4.21 -7.92
N PHE A 137 11.60 3.06 -7.25
CA PHE A 137 12.52 2.85 -6.14
C PHE A 137 13.46 1.65 -6.32
N GLU A 138 13.60 1.11 -7.50
CA GLU A 138 14.51 -0.02 -7.77
C GLU A 138 15.94 0.21 -7.28
N ILE A 139 16.37 1.48 -7.20
CA ILE A 139 17.71 1.89 -6.73
C ILE A 139 17.82 1.88 -5.20
N TRP A 140 16.70 1.80 -4.46
CA TRP A 140 16.64 2.08 -3.03
C TRP A 140 16.44 0.84 -2.15
N GLY A 141 16.07 -0.29 -2.72
CA GLY A 141 15.73 -1.52 -2.01
C GLY A 141 16.78 -1.97 -1.00
N ASP A 142 18.06 -1.97 -1.38
CA ASP A 142 19.15 -2.44 -0.51
C ASP A 142 19.47 -1.53 0.68
N ARG A 143 19.12 -0.26 0.63
CA ARG A 143 19.39 0.68 1.73
C ARG A 143 18.25 0.75 2.73
N PHE A 144 17.02 0.49 2.32
CA PHE A 144 15.87 0.46 3.22
C PHE A 144 15.74 -0.86 3.98
N ALA A 145 16.15 -1.97 3.38
CA ALA A 145 16.09 -3.30 3.99
C ALA A 145 16.94 -3.47 5.26
N ARG A 146 17.90 -2.59 5.50
CA ARG A 146 18.84 -2.72 6.63
C ARG A 146 18.50 -1.90 7.86
N THR A 147 17.53 -1.01 7.80
CA THR A 147 17.07 -0.27 8.97
C THR A 147 15.78 -0.89 9.46
N ASN A 148 15.91 -1.78 10.41
CA ASN A 148 14.85 -2.38 11.21
C ASN A 148 14.11 -1.31 12.02
N THR A 149 13.43 -0.38 11.35
CA THR A 149 12.66 0.64 12.04
C THR A 149 11.65 1.26 11.10
N GLU A 150 10.40 1.06 11.46
CA GLU A 150 9.29 1.95 11.19
C GLU A 150 9.34 2.56 9.79
N TRP A 151 8.57 2.01 8.88
CA TRP A 151 8.09 2.74 7.72
C TRP A 151 7.35 3.97 8.24
N ASN A 152 8.15 4.84 8.83
CA ASN A 152 7.66 6.09 9.31
C ASN A 152 7.87 7.15 8.23
N LEU A 153 7.21 8.26 8.40
CA LEU A 153 7.37 9.48 7.65
C LEU A 153 8.86 9.82 7.36
N LYS A 154 9.77 9.48 8.25
CA LYS A 154 11.21 9.74 8.12
C LYS A 154 11.88 9.00 6.95
N GLY A 155 11.50 7.75 6.69
CA GLY A 155 11.97 6.98 5.53
C GLY A 155 11.44 7.58 4.22
N TRP A 156 10.18 7.91 4.17
CA TRP A 156 9.54 8.54 3.02
C TRP A 156 10.07 9.96 2.74
N LEU A 157 10.31 10.76 3.76
CA LEU A 157 10.93 12.07 3.62
C LEU A 157 12.35 12.00 3.07
N LYS A 158 13.08 10.90 3.31
CA LYS A 158 14.39 10.68 2.68
C LYS A 158 14.26 10.49 1.18
N VAL A 159 13.26 9.76 0.70
CA VAL A 159 13.01 9.59 -0.74
C VAL A 159 12.57 10.91 -1.37
N LEU A 160 11.75 11.72 -0.68
CA LEU A 160 11.42 13.07 -1.14
C LEU A 160 12.66 13.93 -1.34
N ARG A 161 13.66 13.79 -0.49
CA ARG A 161 14.89 14.58 -0.61
C ARG A 161 15.87 14.06 -1.67
N GLU A 162 15.96 12.76 -1.87
CA GLU A 162 17.05 12.11 -2.61
C GLU A 162 16.54 11.29 -3.81
N GLY A 163 15.23 11.15 -3.99
CA GLY A 163 14.61 10.33 -5.04
C GLY A 163 14.52 11.03 -6.40
N SER A 164 14.20 10.26 -7.43
CA SER A 164 13.86 10.82 -8.75
C SER A 164 12.58 11.65 -8.69
N PRO A 165 12.34 12.58 -9.65
CA PRO A 165 11.09 13.33 -9.71
C PRO A 165 9.83 12.45 -9.72
N GLU A 166 9.87 11.30 -10.38
CA GLU A 166 8.77 10.34 -10.41
C GLU A 166 8.55 9.70 -9.04
N ALA A 167 9.64 9.34 -8.35
CA ALA A 167 9.60 8.82 -6.99
C ALA A 167 9.02 9.84 -6.00
N GLN A 168 9.43 11.08 -6.11
CA GLN A 168 8.94 12.19 -5.28
C GLN A 168 7.43 12.39 -5.48
N LYS A 169 6.95 12.41 -6.74
CA LYS A 169 5.52 12.52 -7.05
C LYS A 169 4.71 11.38 -6.44
N LEU A 170 5.16 10.15 -6.58
CA LEU A 170 4.47 8.99 -6.00
C LEU A 170 4.37 9.07 -4.49
N ILE A 171 5.44 9.49 -3.82
CA ILE A 171 5.47 9.60 -2.36
C ILE A 171 4.50 10.65 -1.84
N LEU A 172 4.37 11.77 -2.54
CA LEU A 172 3.41 12.82 -2.14
C LEU A 172 1.96 12.32 -2.09
N THR A 173 1.65 11.23 -2.76
CA THR A 173 0.31 10.63 -2.71
C THR A 173 0.00 9.88 -1.42
N ILE A 174 1.00 9.64 -0.57
CA ILE A 174 0.84 8.92 0.71
C ILE A 174 0.51 9.87 1.86
N PHE A 175 1.07 11.10 1.84
CA PHE A 175 0.98 12.00 2.97
C PHE A 175 -0.40 12.66 3.10
N SER A 176 -0.95 12.61 4.30
CA SER A 176 -2.04 13.51 4.70
C SER A 176 -1.47 14.76 5.37
N ALA A 177 -2.18 15.87 5.24
CA ALA A 177 -1.82 17.09 5.94
C ALA A 177 -1.78 16.89 7.48
N GLU A 178 -2.63 16.01 8.02
CA GLU A 178 -2.66 15.68 9.45
C GLU A 178 -1.36 15.03 9.93
N GLU A 179 -0.84 14.06 9.17
CA GLU A 179 0.43 13.40 9.49
C GLU A 179 1.60 14.37 9.42
N LEU A 180 1.67 15.20 8.38
CA LEU A 180 2.70 16.22 8.25
C LEU A 180 2.63 17.25 9.37
N ASN A 181 1.46 17.70 9.77
CA ASN A 181 1.28 18.65 10.88
C ASN A 181 1.77 18.07 12.22
N LYS A 182 1.61 16.77 12.47
CA LYS A 182 2.18 16.11 13.65
C LYS A 182 3.71 16.17 13.64
N GLU A 183 4.35 15.99 12.50
CA GLU A 183 5.80 16.06 12.38
C GLU A 183 6.33 17.51 12.39
N ILE A 184 5.63 18.44 11.75
CA ILE A 184 5.93 19.87 11.80
C ILE A 184 5.91 20.38 13.26
N SER A 185 4.94 19.94 14.06
CA SER A 185 4.87 20.34 15.47
C SER A 185 6.04 19.83 16.31
N LYS A 186 6.71 18.75 15.91
CA LYS A 186 7.86 18.18 16.61
C LYS A 186 9.20 18.80 16.16
N ASP A 187 9.34 19.04 14.87
CA ASP A 187 10.58 19.52 14.24
C ASP A 187 10.23 20.47 13.07
N PRO A 188 9.80 21.72 13.33
CA PRO A 188 9.38 22.65 12.28
C PRO A 188 10.49 22.95 11.27
N ALA A 189 11.69 23.29 11.74
CA ALA A 189 12.83 23.66 10.90
C ALA A 189 13.27 22.47 10.01
N GLY A 190 13.40 21.29 10.60
CA GLY A 190 13.75 20.09 9.85
C GLY A 190 12.67 19.69 8.83
N MET A 191 11.40 19.94 9.13
CA MET A 191 10.30 19.67 8.18
C MET A 191 10.27 20.71 7.06
N ALA A 192 10.52 21.98 7.31
CA ALA A 192 10.64 23.01 6.27
C ALA A 192 11.72 22.64 5.25
N MET A 193 12.91 22.26 5.72
CA MET A 193 14.01 21.81 4.86
C MET A 193 13.64 20.57 4.03
N LYS A 194 12.92 19.62 4.60
CA LYS A 194 12.53 18.37 3.92
C LYS A 194 11.43 18.60 2.89
N LEU A 195 10.47 19.46 3.19
CA LEU A 195 9.34 19.75 2.31
C LEU A 195 9.71 20.74 1.20
N LYS A 196 10.83 21.44 1.31
CA LYS A 196 11.31 22.38 0.29
C LYS A 196 11.38 21.77 -1.11
N VAL A 197 11.83 20.50 -1.21
CA VAL A 197 12.01 19.77 -2.49
C VAL A 197 10.70 19.59 -3.27
N VAL A 198 9.56 19.63 -2.57
CA VAL A 198 8.24 19.34 -3.14
C VAL A 198 7.27 20.51 -3.00
N TRP A 199 7.75 21.63 -2.45
CA TRP A 199 6.89 22.77 -2.09
C TRP A 199 6.07 23.29 -3.27
N ASN A 200 6.67 23.34 -4.46
CA ASN A 200 6.05 23.82 -5.69
C ASN A 200 5.47 22.69 -6.56
N ASP A 201 5.46 21.42 -6.09
CA ASP A 201 4.84 20.32 -6.82
C ASP A 201 3.31 20.45 -6.80
N GLU A 202 2.67 20.34 -7.96
CA GLU A 202 1.22 20.48 -8.11
C GLU A 202 0.46 19.44 -7.26
N ASN A 203 1.01 18.23 -7.08
CA ASN A 203 0.39 17.20 -6.24
C ASN A 203 0.49 17.52 -4.73
N PHE A 204 1.44 18.37 -4.35
CA PHE A 204 1.61 18.82 -2.96
C PHE A 204 0.79 20.07 -2.65
N LYS A 205 0.34 20.80 -3.65
CA LYS A 205 -0.37 22.07 -3.52
C LYS A 205 -1.57 22.01 -2.55
N GLU A 206 -2.42 20.99 -2.69
CA GLU A 206 -3.58 20.83 -1.82
C GLU A 206 -3.19 20.50 -0.37
N ILE A 207 -2.15 19.70 -0.18
CA ILE A 207 -1.64 19.35 1.15
C ILE A 207 -1.01 20.57 1.79
N ARG A 208 -0.18 21.31 1.05
CA ARG A 208 0.51 22.53 1.49
C ARG A 208 -0.44 23.55 2.10
N THR A 209 -1.59 23.79 1.50
CA THR A 209 -2.58 24.75 2.00
C THR A 209 -3.21 24.37 3.35
N LYS A 210 -3.05 23.13 3.76
CA LYS A 210 -3.58 22.59 5.03
C LYS A 210 -2.49 22.41 6.09
N LEU A 211 -1.24 22.78 5.80
CA LEU A 211 -0.16 22.71 6.77
C LEU A 211 -0.24 23.87 7.76
N VAL A 212 0.01 23.56 9.02
CA VAL A 212 -0.02 24.52 10.14
C VAL A 212 1.39 24.62 10.72
N TRP A 213 1.99 25.79 10.57
CA TRP A 213 3.32 26.07 11.08
C TRP A 213 3.26 26.73 12.45
N PRO A 214 4.12 26.35 13.40
CA PRO A 214 4.23 27.07 14.67
C PRO A 214 4.69 28.50 14.45
N LYS A 215 4.26 29.41 15.35
CA LYS A 215 4.61 30.82 15.30
C LYS A 215 6.12 31.05 15.25
N GLY A 216 6.60 31.82 14.29
CA GLY A 216 8.00 32.08 14.04
C GLY A 216 8.64 31.22 12.95
N TYR A 217 7.87 30.24 12.38
CA TYR A 217 8.29 29.44 11.23
C TYR A 217 7.44 29.70 9.98
N GLU A 218 6.54 30.66 10.03
CA GLU A 218 5.68 31.06 8.92
C GLU A 218 6.49 31.67 7.78
N GLU A 219 7.55 32.43 8.10
CA GLU A 219 8.47 33.02 7.11
C GLU A 219 9.38 31.97 6.44
N GLU A 220 9.75 30.89 7.14
CA GLU A 220 10.51 29.80 6.53
C GLU A 220 9.67 29.00 5.53
N ALA A 221 8.36 28.92 5.75
CA ALA A 221 7.42 28.35 4.79
C ALA A 221 7.22 29.27 3.57
N ASP A 222 7.24 30.59 3.76
CA ASP A 222 7.15 31.58 2.68
C ASP A 222 8.48 31.71 1.92
N LEU A 223 9.63 31.63 2.59
CA LEU A 223 10.98 31.60 1.95
C LEU A 223 11.19 30.37 1.06
N VAL A 224 10.44 29.30 1.26
CA VAL A 224 10.42 28.13 0.37
C VAL A 224 9.62 28.43 -0.92
N GLY A 225 8.69 29.42 -0.88
CA GLY A 225 7.86 29.81 -2.02
C GLY A 225 8.51 30.82 -2.96
N ASP A 226 9.41 31.67 -2.47
CA ASP A 226 9.95 32.83 -3.22
C ASP A 226 11.22 32.54 -4.05
N LEU A 227 11.65 31.30 -4.19
CA LEU A 227 12.85 30.94 -4.98
C LEU A 227 12.63 30.78 -6.50
N ASP A 228 11.44 31.07 -7.00
CA ASP A 228 11.20 31.11 -8.45
C ASP A 228 11.73 32.38 -9.15
N ASP A 229 12.22 33.38 -8.38
CA ASP A 229 12.71 34.67 -8.93
C ASP A 229 14.24 34.83 -8.97
N VAL A 230 15.01 33.78 -8.63
CA VAL A 230 16.48 33.84 -8.78
C VAL A 230 16.90 32.90 -9.90
N GLY A 231 16.86 33.46 -11.12
CA GLY A 231 17.39 32.82 -12.31
C GLY A 231 18.85 32.37 -12.14
N PHE A 232 19.10 31.13 -12.49
CA PHE A 232 20.37 30.59 -12.94
C PHE A 232 20.19 29.92 -14.30
#